data_3d2a93e4c09f2dc3d4e81e02b9fdfe07
#
_entry.id   3d2a93e4c09f2dc3d4e81e02b9fdfe07
#
_cell.length_a   1.000
_cell.length_b   1.000
_cell.length_c   1.000
_cell.angle_alpha   90.00
_cell.angle_beta   90.00
_cell.angle_gamma   90.00
#
_symmetry.space_group_name_H-M   'P 1'
#
loop_
_entity.id
_entity.type
_entity.pdbx_description
1 polymer ?
#
loop_
_entity_poly.entity_id
_entity_poly.type
_entity_poly.pdbx_seq_one_letter_code
_entity_poly.pdbx_strand_id
1 'polypeptide(L)'
;MNPANSVVANLNILLADDHEVMRLAMRHALQPLAREIRWVEAADAAQVDAVLAGGVDFDLALVDLNMPGTAGTSTIARWRREHPALPLVILSATEDPGLVRELIALGVSGFVPKSDAASVMLQAIRLILAGGTYAPLRLLSEPAAAEKPTADVASPASGLTGRQIEVLRLLARGLPNKAIARELGLAEATVKVHLLAIYRVLQARNRTEAVVAAQRQIGLLSAN
;
A
#
# COMPACT_ATOMS: atom_id res chain seq x y z
N MET A 1 5.14 -26.57 -11.89
CA MET A 1 4.46 -25.42 -12.53
C MET A 1 4.39 -24.33 -11.52
N ASN A 2 5.09 -23.23 -11.74
CA ASN A 2 5.21 -22.14 -10.74
C ASN A 2 4.02 -21.17 -10.94
N PRO A 3 3.12 -20.97 -9.95
CA PRO A 3 1.92 -20.16 -10.10
C PRO A 3 2.21 -18.63 -10.23
N ALA A 4 3.46 -18.23 -10.09
CA ALA A 4 3.86 -16.83 -10.12
C ALA A 4 3.97 -16.20 -11.53
N ASN A 5 3.65 -16.91 -12.60
CA ASN A 5 3.85 -16.46 -13.98
C ASN A 5 2.58 -16.50 -14.84
N SER A 6 1.40 -16.44 -14.25
CA SER A 6 0.15 -16.26 -15.02
C SER A 6 0.10 -14.81 -15.50
N VAL A 7 0.52 -14.59 -16.72
CA VAL A 7 0.26 -13.32 -17.43
C VAL A 7 -1.27 -13.21 -17.55
N VAL A 8 -1.86 -12.18 -16.95
CA VAL A 8 -3.30 -11.89 -17.06
C VAL A 8 -3.64 -11.69 -18.53
N ALA A 9 -4.80 -12.18 -19.01
CA ALA A 9 -5.12 -12.09 -20.43
C ALA A 9 -5.28 -10.63 -20.85
N ASN A 10 -6.13 -9.88 -20.16
CA ASN A 10 -6.43 -8.48 -20.47
C ASN A 10 -6.50 -7.68 -19.19
N LEU A 11 -6.06 -6.43 -19.23
CA LEU A 11 -6.18 -5.46 -18.14
C LEU A 11 -6.73 -4.14 -18.65
N ASN A 12 -7.62 -3.52 -17.89
CA ASN A 12 -8.06 -2.14 -18.07
C ASN A 12 -7.37 -1.26 -17.04
N ILE A 13 -6.51 -0.36 -17.47
CA ILE A 13 -5.73 0.50 -16.57
C ILE A 13 -6.06 1.97 -16.84
N LEU A 14 -6.49 2.67 -15.81
CA LEU A 14 -6.52 4.12 -15.79
C LEU A 14 -5.14 4.65 -15.43
N LEU A 15 -4.55 5.48 -16.29
CA LEU A 15 -3.26 6.13 -16.10
C LEU A 15 -3.43 7.64 -16.10
N ALA A 16 -3.27 8.25 -14.95
CA ALA A 16 -3.45 9.67 -14.74
C ALA A 16 -2.14 10.35 -14.35
N ASP A 17 -1.63 11.20 -15.22
CA ASP A 17 -0.41 12.00 -15.05
C ASP A 17 -0.48 13.17 -16.04
N ASP A 18 -0.13 14.38 -15.65
CA ASP A 18 -0.16 15.55 -16.53
C ASP A 18 1.00 15.58 -17.53
N HIS A 19 2.04 14.74 -17.32
CA HIS A 19 3.20 14.64 -18.20
C HIS A 19 3.03 13.49 -19.20
N GLU A 20 2.82 13.81 -20.47
CA GLU A 20 2.67 12.83 -21.57
C GLU A 20 3.86 11.85 -21.65
N VAL A 21 5.08 12.35 -21.50
CA VAL A 21 6.30 11.52 -21.54
C VAL A 21 6.28 10.47 -20.42
N MET A 22 5.76 10.84 -19.24
CA MET A 22 5.64 9.93 -18.11
C MET A 22 4.59 8.84 -18.40
N ARG A 23 3.45 9.21 -18.98
CA ARG A 23 2.44 8.22 -19.38
C ARG A 23 2.98 7.23 -20.39
N LEU A 24 3.75 7.72 -21.39
CA LEU A 24 4.39 6.84 -22.37
C LEU A 24 5.41 5.89 -21.73
N ALA A 25 6.26 6.39 -20.84
CA ALA A 25 7.23 5.59 -20.10
C ALA A 25 6.54 4.50 -19.24
N MET A 26 5.47 4.85 -18.54
CA MET A 26 4.68 3.92 -17.73
C MET A 26 4.06 2.81 -18.58
N ARG A 27 3.46 3.16 -19.70
CA ARG A 27 2.88 2.17 -20.64
C ARG A 27 3.94 1.18 -21.11
N HIS A 28 5.13 1.67 -21.44
CA HIS A 28 6.25 0.81 -21.87
C HIS A 28 6.73 -0.09 -20.72
N ALA A 29 6.94 0.47 -19.54
CA ALA A 29 7.42 -0.26 -18.36
C ALA A 29 6.46 -1.37 -17.90
N LEU A 30 5.16 -1.15 -18.06
CA LEU A 30 4.12 -2.05 -17.57
C LEU A 30 3.57 -2.98 -18.67
N GLN A 31 4.05 -2.90 -19.91
CA GLN A 31 3.66 -3.82 -20.98
C GLN A 31 3.76 -5.30 -20.60
N PRO A 32 4.73 -5.76 -19.77
CA PRO A 32 4.85 -7.16 -19.38
C PRO A 32 3.81 -7.64 -18.34
N LEU A 33 2.84 -6.82 -17.93
CA LEU A 33 1.80 -7.22 -16.95
C LEU A 33 0.77 -8.17 -17.55
N ALA A 34 0.34 -7.92 -18.79
CA ALA A 34 -0.70 -8.68 -19.46
C ALA A 34 -0.37 -8.86 -20.95
N ARG A 35 -1.13 -9.75 -21.62
CA ARG A 35 -1.03 -9.90 -23.07
C ARG A 35 -1.58 -8.66 -23.79
N GLU A 36 -2.66 -8.11 -23.28
CA GLU A 36 -3.29 -6.89 -23.78
C GLU A 36 -3.61 -5.97 -22.61
N ILE A 37 -3.28 -4.68 -22.76
CA ILE A 37 -3.61 -3.66 -21.77
C ILE A 37 -4.37 -2.55 -22.47
N ARG A 38 -5.62 -2.35 -22.06
CA ARG A 38 -6.40 -1.19 -22.46
C ARG A 38 -6.07 -0.03 -21.53
N TRP A 39 -5.42 0.95 -22.08
CA TRP A 39 -5.09 2.19 -21.38
C TRP A 39 -6.18 3.23 -21.55
N VAL A 40 -6.63 3.82 -20.47
CA VAL A 40 -7.41 5.05 -20.47
C VAL A 40 -6.56 6.10 -19.76
N GLU A 41 -6.28 7.18 -20.46
CA GLU A 41 -5.37 8.23 -19.97
C GLU A 41 -6.18 9.44 -19.48
N ALA A 42 -5.66 10.12 -18.45
CA ALA A 42 -6.15 11.38 -17.91
C ALA A 42 -4.97 12.31 -17.60
N ALA A 43 -5.12 13.59 -17.84
CA ALA A 43 -4.08 14.58 -17.60
C ALA A 43 -4.37 15.49 -16.38
N ASP A 44 -5.56 15.38 -15.79
CA ASP A 44 -6.00 16.16 -14.64
C ASP A 44 -7.08 15.41 -13.84
N ALA A 45 -7.42 15.93 -12.67
CA ALA A 45 -8.40 15.32 -11.78
C ALA A 45 -9.82 15.31 -12.37
N ALA A 46 -10.20 16.30 -13.19
CA ALA A 46 -11.53 16.37 -13.78
C ALA A 46 -11.72 15.28 -14.85
N GLN A 47 -10.66 14.98 -15.62
CA GLN A 47 -10.66 13.85 -16.56
C GLN A 47 -10.71 12.51 -15.81
N VAL A 48 -10.02 12.35 -14.69
CA VAL A 48 -10.13 11.16 -13.85
C VAL A 48 -11.57 10.98 -13.38
N ASP A 49 -12.21 12.04 -12.86
CA ASP A 49 -13.61 12.01 -12.42
C ASP A 49 -14.56 11.60 -13.55
N ALA A 50 -14.39 12.19 -14.75
CA ALA A 50 -15.20 11.86 -15.90
C ALA A 50 -15.03 10.40 -16.35
N VAL A 51 -13.81 9.88 -16.34
CA VAL A 51 -13.50 8.50 -16.71
C VAL A 51 -14.07 7.51 -15.69
N LEU A 52 -13.95 7.79 -14.39
CA LEU A 52 -14.50 6.94 -13.34
C LEU A 52 -16.04 6.95 -13.31
N ALA A 53 -16.67 8.08 -13.66
CA ALA A 53 -18.12 8.18 -13.82
C ALA A 53 -18.65 7.46 -15.07
N GLY A 54 -17.79 7.17 -16.05
CA GLY A 54 -18.16 6.54 -17.33
C GLY A 54 -18.50 5.05 -17.25
N GLY A 55 -18.44 4.42 -16.07
CA GLY A 55 -18.87 3.04 -15.84
C GLY A 55 -17.96 1.97 -16.44
N VAL A 56 -16.71 2.33 -16.76
CA VAL A 56 -15.69 1.35 -17.17
C VAL A 56 -15.13 0.67 -15.93
N ASP A 57 -15.14 -0.65 -15.90
CA ASP A 57 -14.46 -1.42 -14.85
C ASP A 57 -12.95 -1.42 -15.10
N PHE A 58 -12.21 -0.81 -14.17
CA PHE A 58 -10.76 -0.79 -14.17
C PHE A 58 -10.20 -1.81 -13.20
N ASP A 59 -9.18 -2.55 -13.64
CA ASP A 59 -8.42 -3.47 -12.79
C ASP A 59 -7.39 -2.72 -11.91
N LEU A 60 -7.02 -1.50 -12.32
CA LEU A 60 -6.02 -0.68 -11.68
C LEU A 60 -6.15 0.79 -12.08
N ALA A 61 -5.96 1.69 -11.11
CA ALA A 61 -5.74 3.10 -11.38
C ALA A 61 -4.35 3.52 -10.88
N LEU A 62 -3.55 4.08 -11.77
CA LEU A 62 -2.24 4.69 -11.51
C LEU A 62 -2.41 6.20 -11.57
N VAL A 63 -2.16 6.90 -10.49
CA VAL A 63 -2.49 8.32 -10.39
C VAL A 63 -1.32 9.12 -9.85
N ASP A 64 -0.89 10.13 -10.60
CA ASP A 64 0.02 11.14 -10.07
C ASP A 64 -0.67 12.01 -9.02
N LEU A 65 -0.01 12.16 -7.88
CA LEU A 65 -0.52 13.01 -6.80
C LEU A 65 -0.53 14.49 -7.16
N ASN A 66 0.36 14.93 -8.04
CA ASN A 66 0.63 16.35 -8.31
C ASN A 66 0.02 16.84 -9.65
N MET A 67 -1.07 16.23 -10.11
CA MET A 67 -1.76 16.68 -11.31
C MET A 67 -2.61 17.94 -11.06
N PRO A 68 -2.90 18.72 -12.11
CA PRO A 68 -3.89 19.81 -12.04
C PRO A 68 -5.23 19.33 -11.49
N GLY A 69 -5.84 20.13 -10.61
CA GLY A 69 -7.14 19.84 -10.01
C GLY A 69 -7.10 18.83 -8.86
N THR A 70 -5.96 18.21 -8.52
CA THR A 70 -5.81 17.45 -7.30
C THR A 70 -5.64 18.39 -6.09
N ALA A 71 -6.38 18.14 -5.02
CA ALA A 71 -6.24 18.80 -3.73
C ALA A 71 -5.48 17.88 -2.75
N GLY A 72 -4.39 17.26 -3.23
CA GLY A 72 -3.59 16.33 -2.45
C GLY A 72 -4.37 15.10 -1.98
N THR A 73 -4.18 14.72 -0.72
CA THR A 73 -4.78 13.52 -0.12
C THR A 73 -6.30 13.57 -0.03
N SER A 74 -6.93 14.75 -0.01
CA SER A 74 -8.38 14.88 0.03
C SER A 74 -9.07 14.36 -1.25
N THR A 75 -8.47 14.59 -2.41
CA THR A 75 -8.96 14.04 -3.68
C THR A 75 -8.83 12.51 -3.68
N ILE A 76 -7.72 11.98 -3.21
CA ILE A 76 -7.48 10.54 -3.08
C ILE A 76 -8.50 9.90 -2.13
N ALA A 77 -8.77 10.54 -0.96
CA ALA A 77 -9.78 10.08 -0.01
C ALA A 77 -11.18 10.02 -0.64
N ARG A 78 -11.54 10.99 -1.47
CA ARG A 78 -12.80 11.00 -2.22
C ARG A 78 -12.87 9.82 -3.18
N TRP A 79 -11.88 9.64 -4.06
CA TRP A 79 -11.86 8.52 -5.02
C TRP A 79 -11.88 7.16 -4.33
N ARG A 80 -11.14 7.00 -3.22
CA ARG A 80 -11.18 5.75 -2.43
C ARG A 80 -12.56 5.44 -1.85
N ARG A 81 -13.30 6.47 -1.40
CA ARG A 81 -14.65 6.31 -0.86
C ARG A 81 -15.66 5.97 -1.97
N GLU A 82 -15.55 6.64 -3.11
CA GLU A 82 -16.47 6.47 -4.25
C GLU A 82 -16.21 5.16 -5.01
N HIS A 83 -14.95 4.71 -5.09
CA HIS A 83 -14.51 3.51 -5.79
C HIS A 83 -13.74 2.54 -4.88
N PRO A 84 -14.38 1.95 -3.84
CA PRO A 84 -13.68 1.15 -2.82
C PRO A 84 -13.09 -0.15 -3.37
N ALA A 85 -13.62 -0.68 -4.46
CA ALA A 85 -13.14 -1.91 -5.10
C ALA A 85 -11.94 -1.67 -6.04
N LEU A 86 -11.77 -0.45 -6.56
CA LEU A 86 -10.71 -0.13 -7.52
C LEU A 86 -9.35 -0.08 -6.82
N PRO A 87 -8.37 -0.92 -7.21
CA PRO A 87 -6.99 -0.77 -6.75
C PRO A 87 -6.41 0.56 -7.21
N LEU A 88 -6.16 1.47 -6.26
CA LEU A 88 -5.62 2.81 -6.51
C LEU A 88 -4.16 2.86 -6.07
N VAL A 89 -3.27 3.19 -7.00
CA VAL A 89 -1.83 3.34 -6.78
C VAL A 89 -1.45 4.79 -7.02
N ILE A 90 -0.75 5.35 -6.06
CA ILE A 90 -0.23 6.71 -6.16
C ILE A 90 1.18 6.68 -6.71
N LEU A 91 1.39 7.46 -7.77
CA LEU A 91 2.70 7.78 -8.33
C LEU A 91 3.12 9.15 -7.79
N SER A 92 4.35 9.30 -7.34
CA SER A 92 4.81 10.60 -6.84
C SER A 92 6.30 10.81 -7.05
N ALA A 93 6.69 12.04 -7.37
CA ALA A 93 8.08 12.47 -7.34
C ALA A 93 8.57 12.78 -5.92
N THR A 94 7.64 13.00 -4.98
CA THR A 94 7.95 13.29 -3.58
C THR A 94 7.96 12.01 -2.76
N GLU A 95 9.00 11.84 -1.95
CA GLU A 95 9.20 10.67 -1.07
C GLU A 95 9.05 11.09 0.40
N ASP A 96 7.98 11.83 0.74
CA ASP A 96 7.68 12.22 2.12
C ASP A 96 7.06 11.03 2.90
N PRO A 97 7.72 10.54 3.96
CA PRO A 97 7.20 9.46 4.78
C PRO A 97 5.86 9.74 5.45
N GLY A 98 5.58 11.01 5.80
CA GLY A 98 4.31 11.44 6.37
C GLY A 98 3.17 11.25 5.39
N LEU A 99 3.36 11.76 4.18
CA LEU A 99 2.42 11.63 3.07
C LEU A 99 2.16 10.16 2.71
N VAL A 100 3.19 9.34 2.64
CA VAL A 100 3.04 7.91 2.32
C VAL A 100 2.19 7.19 3.37
N ARG A 101 2.43 7.45 4.66
CA ARG A 101 1.61 6.87 5.74
C ARG A 101 0.15 7.33 5.67
N GLU A 102 -0.10 8.60 5.40
CA GLU A 102 -1.44 9.14 5.22
C GLU A 102 -2.16 8.45 4.05
N LEU A 103 -1.53 8.34 2.90
CA LEU A 103 -2.10 7.67 1.73
C LEU A 103 -2.42 6.19 2.00
N ILE A 104 -1.51 5.47 2.65
CA ILE A 104 -1.77 4.07 3.04
C ILE A 104 -2.92 3.99 4.06
N ALA A 105 -3.02 4.92 4.99
CA ALA A 105 -4.14 4.98 5.95
C ALA A 105 -5.48 5.25 5.25
N LEU A 106 -5.51 6.03 4.17
CA LEU A 106 -6.68 6.23 3.31
C LEU A 106 -7.07 4.98 2.51
N GLY A 107 -6.26 3.92 2.54
CA GLY A 107 -6.56 2.64 1.89
C GLY A 107 -6.18 2.58 0.42
N VAL A 108 -5.20 3.37 -0.06
CA VAL A 108 -4.63 3.15 -1.38
C VAL A 108 -3.95 1.78 -1.44
N SER A 109 -3.98 1.16 -2.61
CA SER A 109 -3.37 -0.16 -2.82
C SER A 109 -1.85 -0.08 -2.95
N GLY A 110 -1.32 1.11 -3.26
CA GLY A 110 0.12 1.30 -3.29
C GLY A 110 0.58 2.73 -3.44
N PHE A 111 1.84 2.93 -3.08
CA PHE A 111 2.60 4.14 -3.35
C PHE A 111 3.90 3.75 -4.06
N VAL A 112 4.15 4.32 -5.23
CA VAL A 112 5.33 4.05 -6.05
C VAL A 112 6.01 5.37 -6.38
N PRO A 113 7.24 5.60 -5.91
CA PRO A 113 8.04 6.73 -6.33
C PRO A 113 8.28 6.71 -7.84
N LYS A 114 8.16 7.86 -8.50
CA LYS A 114 8.50 8.01 -9.91
C LYS A 114 10.00 7.83 -10.18
N SER A 115 10.83 7.92 -9.13
CA SER A 115 12.27 7.67 -9.15
C SER A 115 12.64 6.18 -9.16
N ASP A 116 11.71 5.29 -8.80
CA ASP A 116 11.98 3.85 -8.76
C ASP A 116 12.23 3.28 -10.16
N ALA A 117 13.11 2.28 -10.24
CA ALA A 117 13.38 1.60 -11.50
C ALA A 117 12.11 0.90 -12.05
N ALA A 118 11.97 0.86 -13.38
CA ALA A 118 10.82 0.24 -14.04
C ALA A 118 10.56 -1.22 -13.60
N SER A 119 11.62 -1.97 -13.29
CA SER A 119 11.51 -3.33 -12.77
C SER A 119 10.88 -3.40 -11.37
N VAL A 120 11.19 -2.43 -10.49
CA VAL A 120 10.60 -2.33 -9.15
C VAL A 120 9.12 -2.00 -9.27
N MET A 121 8.78 -1.01 -10.09
CA MET A 121 7.40 -0.64 -10.38
C MET A 121 6.59 -1.82 -10.92
N LEU A 122 7.12 -2.56 -11.89
CA LEU A 122 6.47 -3.74 -12.44
C LEU A 122 6.14 -4.78 -11.36
N GLN A 123 7.07 -5.06 -10.44
CA GLN A 123 6.85 -5.99 -9.33
C GLN A 123 5.84 -5.46 -8.31
N ALA A 124 5.89 -4.16 -8.00
CA ALA A 124 4.93 -3.51 -7.13
C ALA A 124 3.49 -3.66 -7.67
N ILE A 125 3.30 -3.39 -8.96
CA ILE A 125 1.99 -3.50 -9.62
C ILE A 125 1.51 -4.96 -9.67
N ARG A 126 2.38 -5.93 -9.94
CA ARG A 126 2.04 -7.37 -9.87
C ARG A 126 1.55 -7.77 -8.48
N LEU A 127 2.22 -7.30 -7.43
CA LEU A 127 1.80 -7.54 -6.04
C LEU A 127 0.41 -6.96 -5.78
N ILE A 128 0.15 -5.74 -6.26
CA ILE A 128 -1.13 -5.04 -6.07
C ILE A 128 -2.26 -5.75 -6.82
N LEU A 129 -2.04 -6.16 -8.06
CA LEU A 129 -3.01 -6.94 -8.84
C LEU A 129 -3.30 -8.32 -8.21
N ALA A 130 -2.37 -8.87 -7.45
CA ALA A 130 -2.58 -10.08 -6.64
C ALA A 130 -3.29 -9.80 -5.30
N GLY A 131 -3.79 -8.56 -5.07
CA GLY A 131 -4.51 -8.15 -3.85
C GLY A 131 -3.61 -7.71 -2.70
N GLY A 132 -2.31 -7.57 -2.94
CA GLY A 132 -1.35 -7.03 -1.96
C GLY A 132 -1.37 -5.50 -1.86
N THR A 133 -0.55 -4.95 -0.98
CA THR A 133 -0.30 -3.51 -0.85
C THR A 133 1.19 -3.26 -0.97
N TYR A 134 1.59 -2.22 -1.70
CA TYR A 134 2.99 -1.85 -1.87
C TYR A 134 3.26 -0.42 -1.39
N ALA A 135 4.30 -0.27 -0.59
CA ALA A 135 4.96 1.01 -0.35
C ALA A 135 6.46 0.75 -0.07
N PRO A 136 7.36 1.64 -0.50
CA PRO A 136 8.77 1.48 -0.22
C PRO A 136 9.04 1.45 1.28
N LEU A 137 9.70 0.40 1.77
CA LEU A 137 9.98 0.23 3.20
C LEU A 137 10.79 1.39 3.79
N ARG A 138 11.68 2.00 3.00
CA ARG A 138 12.44 3.19 3.41
C ARG A 138 11.55 4.36 3.84
N LEU A 139 10.37 4.51 3.22
CA LEU A 139 9.43 5.59 3.51
C LEU A 139 8.46 5.26 4.66
N LEU A 140 8.38 4.00 5.03
CA LEU A 140 7.60 3.55 6.19
C LEU A 140 8.43 3.47 7.47
N SER A 141 9.76 3.50 7.37
CA SER A 141 10.70 3.19 8.45
C SER A 141 11.27 4.42 9.16
N GLU A 142 11.03 5.66 8.66
CA GLU A 142 11.48 6.86 9.36
C GLU A 142 10.51 7.26 10.47
N PRO A 143 11.03 7.65 11.65
CA PRO A 143 10.18 8.17 12.71
C PRO A 143 9.55 9.48 12.25
N ALA A 144 8.24 9.63 12.43
CA ALA A 144 7.55 10.89 12.26
C ALA A 144 8.27 11.99 13.04
N ALA A 145 8.82 13.00 12.35
CA ALA A 145 9.21 14.22 13.00
C ALA A 145 7.94 14.88 13.57
N ALA A 146 7.89 14.96 14.91
CA ALA A 146 7.04 15.80 15.71
C ALA A 146 5.51 15.64 15.66
N GLU A 147 5.02 14.47 16.07
CA GLU A 147 4.02 14.48 17.13
C GLU A 147 4.72 13.92 18.38
N LYS A 148 4.61 14.65 19.51
CA LYS A 148 5.23 14.25 20.77
C LYS A 148 4.89 12.80 21.06
N PRO A 149 5.84 11.88 21.18
CA PRO A 149 5.54 10.52 21.60
C PRO A 149 5.05 10.60 23.04
N THR A 150 3.81 10.26 23.28
CA THR A 150 3.52 9.56 24.53
C THR A 150 4.43 8.35 24.50
N ALA A 151 5.36 8.28 25.40
CA ALA A 151 6.50 7.39 25.45
C ALA A 151 6.12 5.92 25.25
N ASP A 152 6.16 5.45 24.01
CA ASP A 152 6.16 4.03 23.69
C ASP A 152 7.58 3.65 23.30
N VAL A 153 8.39 3.46 24.33
CA VAL A 153 9.76 2.98 24.22
C VAL A 153 9.71 1.59 23.59
N ALA A 154 10.46 1.39 22.49
CA ALA A 154 10.70 0.05 21.98
C ALA A 154 11.18 -0.83 23.12
N SER A 155 10.51 -1.95 23.37
CA SER A 155 11.01 -2.91 24.37
C SER A 155 12.36 -3.42 23.91
N PRO A 156 13.43 -3.27 24.70
CA PRO A 156 14.79 -3.62 24.29
C PRO A 156 14.96 -5.09 23.87
N ALA A 157 14.01 -5.95 24.24
CA ALA A 157 14.07 -7.39 24.01
C ALA A 157 13.44 -7.86 22.70
N SER A 158 12.58 -7.07 22.04
CA SER A 158 11.81 -7.55 20.86
C SER A 158 12.04 -6.77 19.57
N GLY A 159 12.63 -5.58 19.62
CA GLY A 159 12.76 -4.69 18.46
C GLY A 159 11.42 -4.17 17.90
N LEU A 160 10.31 -4.40 18.62
CA LEU A 160 8.97 -3.97 18.27
C LEU A 160 8.53 -2.81 19.16
N THR A 161 7.79 -1.85 18.59
CA THR A 161 7.15 -0.77 19.36
C THR A 161 5.99 -1.32 20.20
N GLY A 162 5.58 -0.62 21.25
CA GLY A 162 4.41 -1.01 22.07
C GLY A 162 3.17 -1.27 21.23
N ARG A 163 2.92 -0.39 20.23
CA ARG A 163 1.77 -0.55 19.31
C ARG A 163 1.88 -1.79 18.43
N GLN A 164 3.09 -2.11 17.97
CA GLN A 164 3.34 -3.35 17.21
C GLN A 164 3.15 -4.59 18.08
N ILE A 165 3.50 -4.53 19.35
CA ILE A 165 3.28 -5.62 20.31
C ILE A 165 1.77 -5.85 20.52
N GLU A 166 0.96 -4.81 20.64
CA GLU A 166 -0.49 -4.93 20.73
C GLU A 166 -1.08 -5.61 19.48
N VAL A 167 -0.70 -5.14 18.28
CA VAL A 167 -1.11 -5.76 17.02
C VAL A 167 -0.66 -7.22 16.97
N LEU A 168 0.57 -7.52 17.40
CA LEU A 168 1.14 -8.86 17.42
C LEU A 168 0.37 -9.81 18.35
N ARG A 169 -0.04 -9.34 19.54
CA ARG A 169 -0.86 -10.11 20.49
C ARG A 169 -2.21 -10.52 19.88
N LEU A 170 -2.86 -9.58 19.20
CA LEU A 170 -4.14 -9.85 18.54
C LEU A 170 -3.98 -10.75 17.31
N LEU A 171 -2.88 -10.60 16.58
CA LEU A 171 -2.49 -11.49 15.48
C LEU A 171 -2.29 -12.92 15.99
N ALA A 172 -1.59 -13.10 17.12
CA ALA A 172 -1.34 -14.41 17.75
C ALA A 172 -2.64 -15.10 18.22
N ARG A 173 -3.67 -14.29 18.55
CA ARG A 173 -5.04 -14.79 18.84
C ARG A 173 -5.81 -15.17 17.56
N GLY A 174 -5.24 -15.00 16.39
CA GLY A 174 -5.85 -15.34 15.12
C GLY A 174 -6.85 -14.31 14.56
N LEU A 175 -6.98 -13.13 15.17
CA LEU A 175 -7.96 -12.13 14.75
C LEU A 175 -7.67 -11.61 13.33
N PRO A 176 -8.66 -11.49 12.44
CA PRO A 176 -8.48 -10.85 11.14
C PRO A 176 -8.20 -9.35 11.29
N ASN A 177 -7.56 -8.73 10.29
CA ASN A 177 -7.14 -7.32 10.34
C ASN A 177 -8.29 -6.37 10.70
N LYS A 178 -9.48 -6.61 10.19
CA LYS A 178 -10.69 -5.83 10.50
C LYS A 178 -11.06 -5.88 12.01
N ALA A 179 -10.89 -7.04 12.64
CA ALA A 179 -11.16 -7.20 14.07
C ALA A 179 -10.06 -6.53 14.90
N ILE A 180 -8.80 -6.68 14.51
CA ILE A 180 -7.65 -5.98 15.12
C ILE A 180 -7.85 -4.47 15.05
N ALA A 181 -8.22 -3.96 13.87
CA ALA A 181 -8.48 -2.55 13.65
C ALA A 181 -9.57 -2.01 14.60
N ARG A 182 -10.68 -2.72 14.71
CA ARG A 182 -11.78 -2.35 15.62
C ARG A 182 -11.35 -2.37 17.09
N GLU A 183 -10.62 -3.40 17.52
CA GLU A 183 -10.18 -3.56 18.92
C GLU A 183 -9.18 -2.49 19.33
N LEU A 184 -8.37 -2.04 18.41
CA LEU A 184 -7.33 -1.03 18.65
C LEU A 184 -7.74 0.41 18.29
N GLY A 185 -8.95 0.63 17.77
CA GLY A 185 -9.40 1.96 17.31
C GLY A 185 -8.59 2.48 16.10
N LEU A 186 -8.11 1.58 15.23
CA LEU A 186 -7.31 1.91 14.05
C LEU A 186 -8.11 1.69 12.77
N ALA A 187 -7.65 2.30 11.67
CA ALA A 187 -8.05 1.87 10.34
C ALA A 187 -7.42 0.51 10.00
N GLU A 188 -8.12 -0.34 9.21
CA GLU A 188 -7.58 -1.64 8.78
C GLU A 188 -6.27 -1.49 7.99
N ALA A 189 -6.16 -0.40 7.21
CA ALA A 189 -4.93 -0.05 6.50
C ALA A 189 -3.74 0.17 7.46
N THR A 190 -3.98 0.86 8.59
CA THR A 190 -2.95 1.07 9.62
C THR A 190 -2.50 -0.25 10.25
N VAL A 191 -3.42 -1.18 10.48
CA VAL A 191 -3.09 -2.54 10.95
C VAL A 191 -2.20 -3.27 9.93
N LYS A 192 -2.49 -3.15 8.62
CA LYS A 192 -1.65 -3.73 7.57
C LYS A 192 -0.22 -3.17 7.61
N VAL A 193 -0.06 -1.87 7.84
CA VAL A 193 1.28 -1.22 7.98
C VAL A 193 2.03 -1.79 9.19
N HIS A 194 1.37 -1.90 10.35
CA HIS A 194 1.99 -2.52 11.52
C HIS A 194 2.38 -3.98 11.26
N LEU A 195 1.54 -4.76 10.58
CA LEU A 195 1.84 -6.15 10.25
C LEU A 195 3.04 -6.29 9.33
N LEU A 196 3.21 -5.41 8.33
CA LEU A 196 4.40 -5.40 7.48
C LEU A 196 5.68 -5.18 8.28
N ALA A 197 5.67 -4.21 9.22
CA ALA A 197 6.80 -3.94 10.09
C ALA A 197 7.08 -5.13 11.03
N ILE A 198 6.04 -5.74 11.60
CA ILE A 198 6.13 -6.93 12.45
C ILE A 198 6.71 -8.11 11.67
N TYR A 199 6.23 -8.39 10.46
CA TYR A 199 6.74 -9.49 9.62
C TYR A 199 8.23 -9.33 9.33
N ARG A 200 8.68 -8.09 9.10
CA ARG A 200 10.10 -7.80 8.90
C ARG A 200 10.94 -8.09 10.16
N VAL A 201 10.49 -7.61 11.32
CA VAL A 201 11.20 -7.84 12.58
C VAL A 201 11.25 -9.33 12.93
N LEU A 202 10.14 -10.05 12.70
CA LEU A 202 10.02 -11.49 12.94
C LEU A 202 10.62 -12.35 11.81
N GLN A 203 11.11 -11.75 10.73
CA GLN A 203 11.58 -12.43 9.51
C GLN A 203 10.54 -13.41 8.94
N ALA A 204 9.25 -13.13 9.14
CA ALA A 204 8.13 -13.93 8.66
C ALA A 204 7.75 -13.53 7.23
N ARG A 205 7.54 -14.50 6.35
CA ARG A 205 7.17 -14.29 4.94
C ARG A 205 5.66 -14.17 4.72
N ASN A 206 4.89 -14.65 5.67
CA ASN A 206 3.43 -14.66 5.60
C ASN A 206 2.81 -14.61 6.99
N ARG A 207 1.47 -14.48 7.03
CA ARG A 207 0.70 -14.40 8.26
C ARG A 207 0.90 -15.62 9.18
N THR A 208 0.93 -16.82 8.61
CA THR A 208 1.05 -18.07 9.37
C THR A 208 2.42 -18.14 10.07
N GLU A 209 3.48 -17.81 9.38
CA GLU A 209 4.82 -17.74 9.97
C GLU A 209 4.89 -16.66 11.06
N ALA A 210 4.25 -15.51 10.84
CA ALA A 210 4.20 -14.44 11.83
C ALA A 210 3.43 -14.86 13.10
N VAL A 211 2.32 -15.58 12.96
CA VAL A 211 1.57 -16.13 14.11
C VAL A 211 2.43 -17.10 14.91
N VAL A 212 3.13 -18.01 14.24
CA VAL A 212 4.02 -18.98 14.92
C VAL A 212 5.19 -18.27 15.63
N ALA A 213 5.82 -17.29 14.97
CA ALA A 213 6.89 -16.51 15.57
C ALA A 213 6.38 -15.66 16.75
N ALA A 214 5.17 -15.08 16.63
CA ALA A 214 4.53 -14.32 17.68
C ALA A 214 4.27 -15.16 18.94
N GLN A 215 3.74 -16.36 18.77
CA GLN A 215 3.49 -17.27 19.90
C GLN A 215 4.76 -17.63 20.66
N ARG A 216 5.87 -17.82 19.95
CA ARG A 216 7.19 -18.06 20.57
C ARG A 216 7.69 -16.83 21.35
N GLN A 217 7.58 -15.62 20.78
CA GLN A 217 8.03 -14.40 21.46
C GLN A 217 7.14 -14.00 22.64
N ILE A 218 5.81 -14.14 22.50
CA ILE A 218 4.87 -13.83 23.58
C ILE A 218 5.06 -14.82 24.74
N GLY A 219 5.33 -16.11 24.46
CA GLY A 219 5.69 -17.09 25.48
C GLY A 219 6.93 -16.70 26.28
N LEU A 220 7.93 -16.09 25.64
CA LEU A 220 9.13 -15.58 26.30
C LEU A 220 8.87 -14.30 27.12
N LEU A 221 7.93 -13.45 26.69
CA LEU A 221 7.55 -12.21 27.40
C LEU A 221 6.62 -12.47 28.60
N SER A 222 5.95 -13.62 28.64
CA SER A 222 5.07 -14.02 29.76
C SER A 222 5.79 -14.87 30.82
N ALA A 223 7.05 -15.24 30.55
CA ALA A 223 7.88 -16.06 31.46
C ALA A 223 8.88 -15.23 32.28
N ASN A 224 8.85 -13.90 32.19
CA ASN A 224 9.67 -12.95 32.93
C ASN A 224 8.76 -11.95 33.63
#